data_4d735f386bd822833fd3cbc922451885
#
_entry.id   4d735f386bd822833fd3cbc922451885
#
_cell.length_a   1.000
_cell.length_b   1.000
_cell.length_c   1.000
_cell.angle_alpha   90.00
_cell.angle_beta   90.00
_cell.angle_gamma   90.00
#
_symmetry.space_group_name_H-M   'P 1'
#
loop_
_entity.id
_entity.type
_entity.pdbx_description
1 polymer ?
#
loop_
_entity_poly.entity_id
_entity_poly.type
_entity_poly.pdbx_seq_one_letter_code
_entity_poly.pdbx_strand_id
1 'polypeptide(L)'
;MNIMVFDTETVNLNKPFCYNVGYVIYNTDTDEMLVKKDFVVEQIWHNIPLFSTAYYEDKRPIYVSRMKARKTKMNKFGYICKEMIRDLNTFNVEYAYAYNASFDEKVFEYNCDYFKCINPFDTVQIIDIRGNVHHTIAFTQDYADFCEKYSRFTEKGNYSTTAETVYQYITGIFDFEEEHTALADSIIELTILISTIEKDGLSYGVEYNTYSSIPRTVERTLTVTDIDGVKHEFVYNKKTLRNNGDNIILKNI
;
A
#
# COMPACT_ATOMS: atom_id res chain seq x y z
N MET A 1 5.73 9.04 20.60
CA MET A 1 6.18 7.62 20.53
C MET A 1 6.99 7.38 19.26
N ASN A 2 7.72 6.24 19.20
CA ASN A 2 8.44 5.86 17.97
C ASN A 2 7.67 4.77 17.24
N ILE A 3 7.50 4.94 15.93
CA ILE A 3 6.87 3.97 15.03
C ILE A 3 7.83 3.61 13.91
N MET A 4 7.69 2.42 13.33
CA MET A 4 8.38 2.02 12.10
C MET A 4 7.38 1.99 10.95
N VAL A 5 7.78 2.50 9.77
CA VAL A 5 7.08 2.22 8.51
C VAL A 5 8.04 1.49 7.60
N PHE A 6 7.59 0.40 6.99
CA PHE A 6 8.45 -0.47 6.19
C PHE A 6 7.73 -0.99 4.95
N ASP A 7 8.50 -1.31 3.94
CA ASP A 7 8.02 -1.91 2.70
C ASP A 7 9.02 -2.92 2.17
N THR A 8 8.57 -3.84 1.31
CA THR A 8 9.39 -4.89 0.70
C THR A 8 9.12 -5.02 -0.80
N GLU A 9 10.20 -5.21 -1.56
CA GLU A 9 10.11 -5.57 -2.96
C GLU A 9 10.46 -7.05 -3.18
N THR A 10 9.66 -7.74 -3.98
CA THR A 10 9.77 -9.19 -4.18
C THR A 10 9.89 -9.59 -5.64
N VAL A 11 10.48 -10.75 -5.90
CA VAL A 11 10.63 -11.27 -7.26
C VAL A 11 9.31 -11.79 -7.85
N ASN A 12 8.40 -12.32 -7.02
CA ASN A 12 7.04 -12.72 -7.43
C ASN A 12 6.11 -12.90 -6.22
N LEU A 13 4.80 -13.03 -6.48
CA LEU A 13 3.78 -13.10 -5.43
C LEU A 13 3.62 -14.50 -4.81
N ASN A 14 3.94 -15.58 -5.55
CA ASN A 14 3.72 -16.96 -5.09
C ASN A 14 4.85 -17.45 -4.18
N LYS A 15 6.08 -17.09 -4.50
CA LYS A 15 7.28 -17.35 -3.70
C LYS A 15 7.96 -15.99 -3.50
N PRO A 16 7.50 -15.21 -2.53
CA PRO A 16 7.87 -13.80 -2.42
C PRO A 16 9.27 -13.64 -1.84
N PHE A 17 10.28 -14.09 -2.59
CA PHE A 17 11.66 -13.80 -2.25
C PHE A 17 11.90 -12.30 -2.30
N CYS A 18 12.23 -11.76 -1.14
CA CYS A 18 12.50 -10.34 -0.96
C CYS A 18 13.86 -9.96 -1.54
N TYR A 19 13.90 -8.98 -2.44
CA TYR A 19 15.16 -8.45 -2.96
C TYR A 19 15.51 -7.05 -2.45
N ASN A 20 14.52 -6.32 -1.90
CA ASN A 20 14.75 -5.01 -1.29
C ASN A 20 13.89 -4.87 -0.04
N VAL A 21 14.45 -4.29 1.01
CA VAL A 21 13.80 -3.93 2.27
C VAL A 21 14.11 -2.49 2.56
N GLY A 22 13.08 -1.68 2.70
CA GLY A 22 13.16 -0.29 3.11
C GLY A 22 12.41 -0.05 4.42
N TYR A 23 12.94 0.81 5.30
CA TYR A 23 12.19 1.24 6.46
C TYR A 23 12.66 2.58 7.01
N VAL A 24 11.76 3.23 7.68
CA VAL A 24 12.00 4.43 8.47
C VAL A 24 11.53 4.23 9.90
N ILE A 25 12.19 4.86 10.87
CA ILE A 25 11.67 5.03 12.24
C ILE A 25 11.42 6.51 12.44
N TYR A 26 10.23 6.82 12.89
CA TYR A 26 9.73 8.17 13.05
C TYR A 26 9.22 8.40 14.46
N ASN A 27 9.59 9.55 15.05
CA ASN A 27 9.07 9.97 16.33
C ASN A 27 7.87 10.89 16.14
N THR A 28 6.72 10.45 16.60
CA THR A 28 5.44 11.16 16.45
C THR A 28 5.29 12.39 17.33
N ASP A 29 6.09 12.48 18.40
CA ASP A 29 6.01 13.60 19.35
C ASP A 29 6.90 14.77 18.93
N THR A 30 8.01 14.47 18.24
CA THR A 30 8.99 15.48 17.79
C THR A 30 8.93 15.74 16.29
N ASP A 31 8.14 14.97 15.55
CA ASP A 31 8.03 15.05 14.08
C ASP A 31 9.38 14.81 13.38
N GLU A 32 10.17 13.87 13.91
CA GLU A 32 11.52 13.59 13.43
C GLU A 32 11.67 12.19 12.86
N MET A 33 12.33 12.08 11.72
CA MET A 33 12.78 10.81 11.15
C MET A 33 14.10 10.39 11.79
N LEU A 34 14.06 9.43 12.72
CA LEU A 34 15.21 8.96 13.49
C LEU A 34 16.08 7.98 12.72
N VAL A 35 15.48 7.16 11.88
CA VAL A 35 16.17 6.14 11.07
C VAL A 35 15.60 6.16 9.66
N LYS A 36 16.51 5.95 8.69
CA LYS A 36 16.18 5.75 7.28
C LYS A 36 17.15 4.73 6.71
N LYS A 37 16.66 3.54 6.37
CA LYS A 37 17.50 2.45 5.87
C LYS A 37 16.90 1.79 4.63
N ASP A 38 17.79 1.44 3.71
CA ASP A 38 17.49 0.77 2.47
C ASP A 38 18.51 -0.37 2.24
N PHE A 39 18.00 -1.58 2.01
CA PHE A 39 18.81 -2.77 1.86
C PHE A 39 18.42 -3.57 0.62
N VAL A 40 19.42 -3.94 -0.17
CA VAL A 40 19.30 -4.98 -1.19
C VAL A 40 19.71 -6.31 -0.58
N VAL A 41 18.89 -7.35 -0.78
CA VAL A 41 19.13 -8.71 -0.29
C VAL A 41 20.12 -9.41 -1.20
N GLU A 42 21.34 -9.63 -0.68
CA GLU A 42 22.49 -10.17 -1.43
C GLU A 42 22.17 -11.50 -2.13
N GLN A 43 21.52 -12.44 -1.42
CA GLN A 43 21.23 -13.78 -1.93
C GLN A 43 20.32 -13.76 -3.16
N ILE A 44 19.37 -12.83 -3.19
CA ILE A 44 18.42 -12.68 -4.31
C ILE A 44 19.03 -11.85 -5.42
N TRP A 45 19.75 -10.77 -5.07
CA TRP A 45 20.40 -9.90 -6.03
C TRP A 45 21.41 -10.62 -6.93
N HIS A 46 22.18 -11.53 -6.37
CA HIS A 46 23.17 -12.32 -7.12
C HIS A 46 22.57 -13.53 -7.83
N ASN A 47 21.36 -13.93 -7.53
CA ASN A 47 20.64 -14.97 -8.26
C ASN A 47 19.94 -14.36 -9.48
N ILE A 48 20.73 -14.12 -10.55
CA ILE A 48 20.24 -13.44 -11.75
C ILE A 48 19.01 -14.11 -12.36
N PRO A 49 18.95 -15.46 -12.52
CA PRO A 49 17.75 -16.11 -13.05
C PRO A 49 16.50 -15.86 -12.21
N LEU A 50 16.64 -15.77 -10.88
CA LEU A 50 15.53 -15.49 -9.99
C LEU A 50 15.17 -14.00 -10.03
N PHE A 51 16.16 -13.10 -9.95
CA PHE A 51 15.92 -11.65 -9.96
C PHE A 51 15.25 -11.19 -11.26
N SER A 52 15.62 -11.77 -12.42
CA SER A 52 14.99 -11.42 -13.71
C SER A 52 13.51 -11.81 -13.82
N THR A 53 12.93 -12.49 -12.82
CA THR A 53 11.48 -12.72 -12.72
C THR A 53 10.75 -11.65 -11.90
N ALA A 54 11.46 -10.66 -11.35
CA ALA A 54 10.87 -9.57 -10.60
C ALA A 54 10.04 -8.66 -11.52
N TYR A 55 8.88 -8.22 -11.02
CA TYR A 55 8.03 -7.29 -11.78
C TYR A 55 8.74 -5.97 -12.08
N TYR A 56 9.56 -5.49 -11.14
CA TYR A 56 10.36 -4.25 -11.26
C TYR A 56 11.84 -4.54 -11.52
N GLU A 57 12.16 -5.56 -12.32
CA GLU A 57 13.55 -5.90 -12.70
C GLU A 57 14.27 -4.73 -13.39
N ASP A 58 13.54 -3.91 -14.12
CA ASP A 58 14.02 -2.68 -14.79
C ASP A 58 14.53 -1.62 -13.82
N LYS A 59 14.15 -1.67 -12.54
CA LYS A 59 14.66 -0.77 -11.48
C LYS A 59 16.08 -1.12 -11.01
N ARG A 60 16.65 -2.23 -11.44
CA ARG A 60 18.02 -2.64 -11.07
C ARG A 60 19.07 -1.55 -11.22
N PRO A 61 19.12 -0.71 -12.28
CA PRO A 61 20.07 0.40 -12.40
C PRO A 61 19.96 1.43 -11.27
N ILE A 62 18.75 1.67 -10.74
CA ILE A 62 18.51 2.59 -9.61
C ILE A 62 19.24 2.07 -8.37
N TYR A 63 19.06 0.78 -8.03
CA TYR A 63 19.76 0.16 -6.89
C TYR A 63 21.28 0.19 -7.06
N VAL A 64 21.80 -0.09 -8.27
CA VAL A 64 23.25 0.01 -8.54
C VAL A 64 23.76 1.44 -8.29
N SER A 65 23.05 2.45 -8.75
CA SER A 65 23.39 3.86 -8.53
C SER A 65 23.36 4.22 -7.04
N ARG A 66 22.33 3.81 -6.32
CA ARG A 66 22.17 4.06 -4.88
C ARG A 66 23.24 3.36 -4.04
N MET A 67 23.59 2.11 -4.38
CA MET A 67 24.68 1.40 -3.72
C MET A 67 26.03 2.10 -3.92
N LYS A 68 26.32 2.57 -5.16
CA LYS A 68 27.54 3.37 -5.44
C LYS A 68 27.55 4.66 -4.62
N ALA A 69 26.40 5.30 -4.45
CA ALA A 69 26.23 6.50 -3.65
C ALA A 69 26.15 6.22 -2.12
N ARG A 70 26.28 4.96 -1.69
CA ARG A 70 26.14 4.50 -0.28
C ARG A 70 24.79 4.84 0.36
N LYS A 71 23.76 5.01 -0.44
CA LYS A 71 22.40 5.27 0.02
C LYS A 71 21.62 3.96 0.30
N THR A 72 21.95 2.89 -0.42
CA THR A 72 21.45 1.54 -0.25
C THR A 72 22.60 0.60 0.11
N LYS A 73 22.39 -0.30 1.07
CA LYS A 73 23.39 -1.29 1.49
C LYS A 73 23.00 -2.67 0.97
N MET A 74 23.96 -3.46 0.52
CA MET A 74 23.74 -4.88 0.21
C MET A 74 24.12 -5.74 1.40
N ASN A 75 23.19 -6.59 1.84
CA ASN A 75 23.41 -7.52 2.95
C ASN A 75 22.59 -8.80 2.79
N LYS A 76 23.01 -9.85 3.51
CA LYS A 76 22.22 -11.07 3.65
C LYS A 76 20.92 -10.80 4.41
N PHE A 77 19.82 -11.45 4.04
CA PHE A 77 18.51 -11.22 4.64
C PHE A 77 18.52 -11.34 6.18
N GLY A 78 19.14 -12.38 6.74
CA GLY A 78 19.23 -12.54 8.18
C GLY A 78 20.08 -11.45 8.89
N TYR A 79 20.98 -10.77 8.19
CA TYR A 79 21.67 -9.59 8.73
C TYR A 79 20.72 -8.38 8.74
N ILE A 80 19.93 -8.21 7.68
CA ILE A 80 18.91 -7.15 7.60
C ILE A 80 17.92 -7.28 8.75
N CYS A 81 17.40 -8.50 8.99
CA CYS A 81 16.51 -8.77 10.14
C CYS A 81 17.17 -8.40 11.48
N LYS A 82 18.45 -8.74 11.70
CA LYS A 82 19.19 -8.35 12.91
C LYS A 82 19.33 -6.83 13.07
N GLU A 83 19.57 -6.11 11.97
CA GLU A 83 19.61 -4.65 11.98
C GLU A 83 18.25 -4.06 12.35
N MET A 84 17.15 -4.60 11.79
CA MET A 84 15.80 -4.18 12.14
C MET A 84 15.50 -4.44 13.62
N ILE A 85 15.77 -5.63 14.13
CA ILE A 85 15.59 -5.97 15.56
C ILE A 85 16.38 -5.01 16.46
N ARG A 86 17.63 -4.72 16.09
CA ARG A 86 18.45 -3.77 16.85
C ARG A 86 17.83 -2.39 16.88
N ASP A 87 17.34 -1.90 15.75
CA ASP A 87 16.75 -0.57 15.65
C ASP A 87 15.40 -0.51 16.37
N LEU A 88 14.54 -1.52 16.22
CA LEU A 88 13.28 -1.64 16.97
C LEU A 88 13.52 -1.54 18.48
N ASN A 89 14.52 -2.26 19.00
CA ASN A 89 14.88 -2.23 20.43
C ASN A 89 15.54 -0.91 20.84
N THR A 90 16.46 -0.36 20.01
CA THR A 90 17.19 0.87 20.33
C THR A 90 16.26 2.07 20.46
N PHE A 91 15.25 2.12 19.61
CA PHE A 91 14.30 3.23 19.58
C PHE A 91 12.98 2.93 20.30
N ASN A 92 12.86 1.77 20.98
CA ASN A 92 11.64 1.35 21.67
C ASN A 92 10.40 1.51 20.76
N VAL A 93 10.46 0.92 19.57
CA VAL A 93 9.35 0.97 18.60
C VAL A 93 8.23 0.06 19.09
N GLU A 94 7.02 0.61 19.20
CA GLU A 94 5.84 -0.11 19.69
C GLU A 94 5.03 -0.72 18.52
N TYR A 95 4.94 0.00 17.39
CA TYR A 95 4.14 -0.41 16.25
C TYR A 95 4.93 -0.29 14.96
N ALA A 96 4.75 -1.27 14.07
CA ALA A 96 5.23 -1.25 12.70
C ALA A 96 4.05 -1.11 11.74
N TYR A 97 4.22 -0.37 10.66
CA TYR A 97 3.19 -0.06 9.68
C TYR A 97 3.67 -0.38 8.28
N ALA A 98 2.76 -0.87 7.44
CA ALA A 98 2.96 -1.02 6.01
C ALA A 98 1.63 -0.80 5.27
N TYR A 99 1.67 -0.44 4.00
CA TYR A 99 0.47 -0.33 3.19
C TYR A 99 0.11 -1.69 2.59
N ASN A 100 -1.09 -2.22 2.91
CA ASN A 100 -1.44 -3.63 2.65
C ASN A 100 -0.54 -4.62 3.42
N ALA A 101 -0.33 -4.33 4.67
CA ALA A 101 0.66 -4.95 5.57
C ALA A 101 0.65 -6.48 5.57
N SER A 102 -0.49 -7.13 5.31
CA SER A 102 -0.58 -8.59 5.21
C SER A 102 0.29 -9.20 4.10
N PHE A 103 0.68 -8.41 3.10
CA PHE A 103 1.61 -8.85 2.07
C PHE A 103 3.04 -8.87 2.62
N ASP A 104 3.50 -7.77 3.20
CA ASP A 104 4.86 -7.64 3.74
C ASP A 104 5.11 -8.58 4.92
N GLU A 105 4.11 -8.78 5.77
CA GLU A 105 4.15 -9.78 6.82
C GLU A 105 4.44 -11.18 6.27
N LYS A 106 3.71 -11.62 5.24
CA LYS A 106 3.97 -12.90 4.56
C LYS A 106 5.34 -12.95 3.88
N VAL A 107 5.82 -11.83 3.34
CA VAL A 107 7.17 -11.73 2.77
C VAL A 107 8.21 -12.01 3.85
N PHE A 108 8.10 -11.37 5.02
CA PHE A 108 9.03 -11.61 6.13
C PHE A 108 8.92 -13.04 6.66
N GLU A 109 7.72 -13.57 6.91
CA GLU A 109 7.52 -14.96 7.32
C GLU A 109 8.20 -15.95 6.37
N TYR A 110 7.91 -15.81 5.05
CA TYR A 110 8.47 -16.70 4.03
C TYR A 110 9.99 -16.66 3.97
N ASN A 111 10.58 -15.46 3.99
CA ASN A 111 12.03 -15.29 3.87
C ASN A 111 12.75 -15.66 5.18
N CYS A 112 12.17 -15.36 6.34
CA CYS A 112 12.72 -15.78 7.63
C CYS A 112 12.74 -17.30 7.75
N ASP A 113 11.67 -17.99 7.35
CA ASP A 113 11.65 -19.45 7.31
C ASP A 113 12.67 -20.02 6.31
N TYR A 114 12.74 -19.47 5.11
CA TYR A 114 13.67 -19.94 4.08
C TYR A 114 15.14 -19.75 4.47
N PHE A 115 15.51 -18.57 4.98
CA PHE A 115 16.88 -18.23 5.37
C PHE A 115 17.23 -18.60 6.80
N LYS A 116 16.28 -19.20 7.56
CA LYS A 116 16.44 -19.64 8.96
C LYS A 116 16.94 -18.51 9.87
N CYS A 117 16.27 -17.39 9.85
CA CYS A 117 16.55 -16.25 10.70
C CYS A 117 15.31 -15.81 11.52
N ILE A 118 15.54 -15.00 12.54
CA ILE A 118 14.47 -14.47 13.41
C ILE A 118 13.70 -13.41 12.64
N ASN A 119 12.36 -13.46 12.70
CA ASN A 119 11.51 -12.42 12.15
C ASN A 119 11.58 -11.17 13.04
N PRO A 120 11.90 -9.98 12.49
CA PRO A 120 11.98 -8.75 13.27
C PRO A 120 10.64 -8.35 13.92
N PHE A 121 9.53 -8.85 13.41
CA PHE A 121 8.19 -8.48 13.86
C PHE A 121 7.57 -9.47 14.87
N ASP A 122 8.32 -10.47 15.34
CA ASP A 122 7.80 -11.42 16.35
C ASP A 122 7.37 -10.73 17.67
N THR A 123 7.86 -9.53 17.95
CA THR A 123 7.59 -8.78 19.19
C THR A 123 6.97 -7.41 18.98
N VAL A 124 6.64 -7.04 17.74
CA VAL A 124 6.07 -5.73 17.38
C VAL A 124 4.78 -5.96 16.61
N GLN A 125 3.73 -5.26 16.98
CA GLN A 125 2.46 -5.33 16.25
C GLN A 125 2.59 -4.63 14.88
N ILE A 126 2.20 -5.34 13.82
CA ILE A 126 2.08 -4.76 12.47
C ILE A 126 0.65 -4.25 12.27
N ILE A 127 0.51 -3.06 11.70
CA ILE A 127 -0.77 -2.40 11.45
C ILE A 127 -0.84 -1.97 9.98
N ASP A 128 -1.97 -2.23 9.33
CA ASP A 128 -2.19 -1.89 7.93
C ASP A 128 -2.63 -0.42 7.76
N ILE A 129 -1.78 0.40 7.15
CA ILE A 129 -2.07 1.82 6.84
C ILE A 129 -3.34 1.95 5.98
N ARG A 130 -3.62 0.98 5.11
CA ARG A 130 -4.83 1.00 4.29
C ARG A 130 -6.10 1.02 5.13
N GLY A 131 -6.10 0.41 6.32
CA GLY A 131 -7.20 0.49 7.26
C GLY A 131 -7.50 1.93 7.69
N ASN A 132 -6.45 2.69 8.03
CA ASN A 132 -6.57 4.12 8.36
C ASN A 132 -7.14 4.91 7.17
N VAL A 133 -6.61 4.67 5.96
CA VAL A 133 -7.10 5.31 4.72
C VAL A 133 -8.57 5.03 4.48
N HIS A 134 -9.01 3.78 4.64
CA HIS A 134 -10.42 3.44 4.48
C HIS A 134 -11.29 4.14 5.50
N HIS A 135 -10.84 4.19 6.75
CA HIS A 135 -11.60 4.83 7.84
C HIS A 135 -11.74 6.35 7.65
N THR A 136 -10.69 7.03 7.16
CA THR A 136 -10.60 8.49 7.19
C THR A 136 -10.81 9.17 5.83
N ILE A 137 -10.46 8.51 4.73
CA ILE A 137 -10.36 9.12 3.39
C ILE A 137 -11.27 8.43 2.38
N ALA A 138 -11.09 7.12 2.18
CA ALA A 138 -11.57 6.45 0.98
C ALA A 138 -13.10 6.37 0.84
N PHE A 139 -13.84 6.45 1.95
CA PHE A 139 -15.31 6.48 1.95
C PHE A 139 -15.90 7.89 1.95
N THR A 140 -15.09 8.95 1.81
CA THR A 140 -15.57 10.32 1.74
C THR A 140 -16.02 10.70 0.32
N GLN A 141 -16.94 11.67 0.23
CA GLN A 141 -17.38 12.20 -1.06
C GLN A 141 -16.23 12.92 -1.78
N ASP A 142 -15.40 13.65 -1.06
CA ASP A 142 -14.25 14.38 -1.62
C ASP A 142 -13.26 13.44 -2.32
N TYR A 143 -13.03 12.25 -1.73
CA TYR A 143 -12.18 11.24 -2.36
C TYR A 143 -12.83 10.62 -3.60
N ALA A 144 -14.13 10.38 -3.57
CA ALA A 144 -14.88 9.91 -4.72
C ALA A 144 -14.81 10.94 -5.87
N ASP A 145 -15.03 12.23 -5.58
CA ASP A 145 -14.96 13.32 -6.56
C ASP A 145 -13.55 13.46 -7.16
N PHE A 146 -12.50 13.29 -6.33
CA PHE A 146 -11.14 13.22 -6.81
C PHE A 146 -10.93 12.04 -7.78
N CYS A 147 -11.36 10.85 -7.41
CA CYS A 147 -11.23 9.66 -8.26
C CYS A 147 -11.96 9.82 -9.60
N GLU A 148 -13.18 10.40 -9.60
CA GLU A 148 -13.93 10.71 -10.82
C GLU A 148 -13.18 11.73 -11.69
N LYS A 149 -12.72 12.83 -11.09
CA LYS A 149 -12.05 13.92 -11.80
C LYS A 149 -10.75 13.47 -12.47
N TYR A 150 -9.95 12.63 -11.80
CA TYR A 150 -8.64 12.20 -12.26
C TYR A 150 -8.61 10.76 -12.79
N SER A 151 -9.80 10.14 -12.97
CA SER A 151 -9.96 8.78 -13.50
C SER A 151 -9.17 7.72 -12.70
N ARG A 152 -9.17 7.84 -11.37
CA ARG A 152 -8.45 6.92 -10.46
C ARG A 152 -9.31 5.70 -10.13
N PHE A 153 -9.35 4.73 -11.05
CA PHE A 153 -10.16 3.53 -10.94
C PHE A 153 -9.31 2.26 -11.03
N THR A 154 -9.75 1.23 -10.32
CA THR A 154 -9.25 -0.14 -10.52
C THR A 154 -9.74 -0.69 -11.88
N GLU A 155 -9.14 -1.78 -12.36
CA GLU A 155 -9.60 -2.47 -13.57
C GLU A 155 -11.09 -2.87 -13.51
N LYS A 156 -11.63 -3.07 -12.30
CA LYS A 156 -13.05 -3.41 -12.07
C LYS A 156 -13.96 -2.18 -12.00
N GLY A 157 -13.42 -0.98 -12.19
CA GLY A 157 -14.15 0.30 -12.16
C GLY A 157 -14.52 0.79 -10.75
N ASN A 158 -13.92 0.25 -9.69
CA ASN A 158 -14.03 0.76 -8.33
C ASN A 158 -13.03 1.90 -8.12
N TYR A 159 -13.23 2.73 -7.09
CA TYR A 159 -12.24 3.75 -6.73
C TYR A 159 -10.93 3.09 -6.30
N SER A 160 -9.82 3.56 -6.86
CA SER A 160 -8.48 3.10 -6.48
C SER A 160 -8.15 3.57 -5.06
N THR A 161 -7.51 2.70 -4.29
CA THR A 161 -6.92 3.02 -2.98
C THR A 161 -5.50 2.46 -2.90
N THR A 162 -4.74 2.55 -4.00
CA THR A 162 -3.30 2.30 -3.97
C THR A 162 -2.60 3.42 -3.19
N ALA A 163 -1.42 3.15 -2.64
CA ALA A 163 -0.66 4.16 -1.92
C ALA A 163 -0.40 5.38 -2.81
N GLU A 164 -0.02 5.18 -4.07
CA GLU A 164 0.15 6.24 -5.07
C GLU A 164 -1.10 7.13 -5.20
N THR A 165 -2.28 6.51 -5.40
CA THR A 165 -3.53 7.27 -5.59
C THR A 165 -3.88 8.09 -4.33
N VAL A 166 -3.70 7.50 -3.16
CA VAL A 166 -3.96 8.18 -1.88
C VAL A 166 -2.96 9.30 -1.64
N TYR A 167 -1.69 9.07 -1.94
CA TYR A 167 -0.65 10.10 -1.84
C TYR A 167 -0.92 11.29 -2.76
N GLN A 168 -1.32 11.03 -4.02
CA GLN A 168 -1.75 12.08 -4.96
C GLN A 168 -2.92 12.92 -4.41
N TYR A 169 -3.91 12.25 -3.79
CA TYR A 169 -5.04 12.93 -3.17
C TYR A 169 -4.62 13.84 -2.00
N ILE A 170 -3.78 13.32 -1.10
CA ILE A 170 -3.34 14.03 0.11
C ILE A 170 -2.46 15.23 -0.24
N THR A 171 -1.53 15.05 -1.18
CA THR A 171 -0.52 16.06 -1.51
C THR A 171 -0.96 17.05 -2.59
N GLY A 172 -1.96 16.68 -3.40
CA GLY A 172 -2.34 17.46 -4.59
C GLY A 172 -1.35 17.36 -5.74
N ILE A 173 -0.38 16.44 -5.68
CA ILE A 173 0.61 16.18 -6.75
C ILE A 173 0.04 15.08 -7.65
N PHE A 174 -0.82 15.45 -8.60
CA PHE A 174 -1.64 14.50 -9.36
C PHE A 174 -0.88 13.73 -10.45
N ASP A 175 0.32 14.13 -10.80
CA ASP A 175 1.26 13.47 -11.73
C ASP A 175 2.37 12.70 -11.00
N PHE A 176 2.26 12.55 -9.69
CA PHE A 176 3.18 11.74 -8.90
C PHE A 176 3.11 10.27 -9.33
N GLU A 177 4.26 9.66 -9.51
CA GLU A 177 4.43 8.23 -9.77
C GLU A 177 5.36 7.63 -8.71
N GLU A 178 5.00 6.48 -8.16
CA GLU A 178 5.83 5.74 -7.23
C GLU A 178 7.14 5.27 -7.90
N GLU A 179 8.23 5.37 -7.16
CA GLU A 179 9.52 4.89 -7.65
C GLU A 179 9.60 3.36 -7.64
N HIS A 180 8.78 2.70 -6.84
CA HIS A 180 8.79 1.26 -6.59
C HIS A 180 10.16 0.78 -6.08
N THR A 181 10.58 1.38 -4.99
CA THR A 181 11.71 0.94 -4.18
C THR A 181 11.31 1.03 -2.72
N ALA A 182 11.58 -0.04 -1.96
CA ALA A 182 11.02 -0.21 -0.62
C ALA A 182 11.22 0.99 0.32
N LEU A 183 12.36 1.69 0.26
CA LEU A 183 12.54 2.88 1.08
C LEU A 183 11.73 4.09 0.59
N ALA A 184 11.61 4.29 -0.73
CA ALA A 184 10.81 5.40 -1.25
C ALA A 184 9.34 5.20 -0.90
N ASP A 185 8.86 3.96 -1.03
CA ASP A 185 7.48 3.60 -0.74
C ASP A 185 7.19 3.69 0.76
N SER A 186 8.11 3.25 1.64
CA SER A 186 7.99 3.48 3.11
C SER A 186 7.85 4.96 3.50
N ILE A 187 8.48 5.89 2.76
CA ILE A 187 8.37 7.34 3.01
C ILE A 187 7.02 7.88 2.57
N ILE A 188 6.51 7.42 1.43
CA ILE A 188 5.17 7.75 0.93
C ILE A 188 4.12 7.26 1.93
N GLU A 189 4.25 6.02 2.38
CA GLU A 189 3.38 5.38 3.34
C GLU A 189 3.39 6.09 4.71
N LEU A 190 4.56 6.54 5.18
CA LEU A 190 4.65 7.38 6.38
C LEU A 190 3.86 8.68 6.19
N THR A 191 3.98 9.34 5.04
CA THR A 191 3.24 10.56 4.75
C THR A 191 1.73 10.32 4.78
N ILE A 192 1.28 9.21 4.20
CA ILE A 192 -0.13 8.81 4.23
C ILE A 192 -0.58 8.56 5.67
N LEU A 193 0.18 7.78 6.45
CA LEU A 193 -0.15 7.48 7.85
C LEU A 193 -0.30 8.76 8.68
N ILE A 194 0.67 9.66 8.62
CA ILE A 194 0.63 10.93 9.36
C ILE A 194 -0.61 11.75 8.96
N SER A 195 -0.86 11.91 7.66
CA SER A 195 -2.03 12.65 7.18
C SER A 195 -3.36 12.06 7.63
N THR A 196 -3.49 10.73 7.72
CA THR A 196 -4.71 10.08 8.21
C THR A 196 -4.91 10.30 9.70
N ILE A 197 -3.83 10.31 10.47
CA ILE A 197 -3.88 10.53 11.94
C ILE A 197 -4.17 11.99 12.26
N GLU A 198 -3.50 12.93 11.62
CA GLU A 198 -3.71 14.37 11.84
C GLU A 198 -5.13 14.81 11.46
N LYS A 199 -5.65 14.31 10.34
CA LYS A 199 -6.95 14.71 9.80
C LYS A 199 -8.12 14.40 10.75
N ASP A 200 -8.11 13.25 11.40
CA ASP A 200 -9.24 12.75 12.18
C ASP A 200 -8.92 12.58 13.68
N GLY A 201 -7.74 13.00 14.13
CA GLY A 201 -7.32 12.87 15.53
C GLY A 201 -7.18 11.42 15.98
N LEU A 202 -6.88 10.50 15.04
CA LEU A 202 -6.69 9.09 15.33
C LEU A 202 -5.49 8.87 16.24
N SER A 203 -5.53 7.80 17.03
CA SER A 203 -4.38 7.38 17.83
C SER A 203 -3.55 6.35 17.06
N TYR A 204 -2.23 6.42 17.21
CA TYR A 204 -1.34 5.36 16.75
C TYR A 204 -1.64 4.05 17.47
N GLY A 205 -1.38 2.92 16.82
CA GLY A 205 -1.59 1.61 17.39
C GLY A 205 -3.02 1.06 17.25
N VAL A 206 -3.91 1.79 16.59
CA VAL A 206 -5.29 1.33 16.32
C VAL A 206 -5.36 0.69 14.95
N GLU A 207 -5.87 -0.54 14.91
CA GLU A 207 -6.10 -1.27 13.67
C GLU A 207 -7.54 -1.04 13.17
N TYR A 208 -7.68 -0.69 11.90
CA TYR A 208 -8.96 -0.50 11.23
C TYR A 208 -9.19 -1.55 10.15
N ASN A 209 -10.48 -1.83 9.86
CA ASN A 209 -10.83 -2.77 8.80
C ASN A 209 -10.36 -2.31 7.43
N THR A 210 -9.76 -3.23 6.68
CA THR A 210 -9.39 -3.03 5.29
C THR A 210 -10.43 -3.64 4.34
N TYR A 211 -10.57 -3.06 3.16
CA TYR A 211 -11.50 -3.53 2.13
C TYR A 211 -10.72 -3.77 0.83
N SER A 212 -11.14 -4.76 0.06
CA SER A 212 -10.51 -5.07 -1.22
C SER A 212 -10.70 -3.97 -2.27
N SER A 213 -11.71 -3.14 -2.12
CA SER A 213 -12.00 -1.99 -3.01
C SER A 213 -13.11 -1.13 -2.43
N ILE A 214 -13.15 0.13 -2.84
CA ILE A 214 -14.22 1.07 -2.52
C ILE A 214 -15.25 1.06 -3.66
N PRO A 215 -16.52 0.70 -3.40
CA PRO A 215 -17.52 0.56 -4.44
C PRO A 215 -17.89 1.91 -5.05
N ARG A 216 -17.96 1.92 -6.37
CA ARG A 216 -18.49 3.04 -7.15
C ARG A 216 -19.95 2.75 -7.51
N THR A 217 -20.84 3.71 -7.29
CA THR A 217 -22.22 3.64 -7.75
C THR A 217 -22.34 4.39 -9.07
N VAL A 218 -22.75 3.70 -10.13
CA VAL A 218 -22.92 4.29 -11.46
C VAL A 218 -24.39 4.31 -11.81
N GLU A 219 -24.91 5.49 -12.12
CA GLU A 219 -26.26 5.65 -12.67
C GLU A 219 -26.27 5.19 -14.13
N ARG A 220 -27.22 4.34 -14.49
CA ARG A 220 -27.40 3.83 -15.86
C ARG A 220 -28.84 3.96 -16.29
N THR A 221 -29.05 4.24 -17.57
CA THR A 221 -30.36 4.28 -18.19
C THR A 221 -30.58 3.00 -18.99
N LEU A 222 -31.70 2.33 -18.75
CA LEU A 222 -32.19 1.24 -19.56
C LEU A 222 -33.37 1.73 -20.38
N THR A 223 -33.26 1.67 -21.70
CA THR A 223 -34.37 1.98 -22.61
C THR A 223 -35.07 0.68 -22.99
N VAL A 224 -36.34 0.56 -22.69
CA VAL A 224 -37.18 -0.58 -23.06
C VAL A 224 -38.25 -0.07 -24.05
N THR A 225 -38.41 -0.75 -25.17
CA THR A 225 -39.50 -0.48 -26.10
C THR A 225 -40.64 -1.46 -25.84
N ASP A 226 -41.85 -0.95 -25.62
CA ASP A 226 -43.02 -1.80 -25.40
C ASP A 226 -43.58 -2.36 -26.72
N ILE A 227 -44.69 -3.13 -26.63
CA ILE A 227 -45.30 -3.80 -27.77
C ILE A 227 -45.93 -2.81 -28.77
N ASP A 228 -46.21 -1.58 -28.31
CA ASP A 228 -46.80 -0.51 -29.13
C ASP A 228 -45.71 0.39 -29.75
N GLY A 229 -44.44 0.04 -29.54
CA GLY A 229 -43.28 0.75 -30.06
C GLY A 229 -42.88 2.00 -29.26
N VAL A 230 -43.47 2.21 -28.09
CA VAL A 230 -43.14 3.34 -27.19
C VAL A 230 -41.89 3.01 -26.39
N LYS A 231 -40.97 3.98 -26.35
CA LYS A 231 -39.73 3.83 -25.56
C LYS A 231 -39.93 4.35 -24.13
N HIS A 232 -39.57 3.52 -23.17
CA HIS A 232 -39.56 3.85 -21.76
C HIS A 232 -38.13 3.87 -21.27
N GLU A 233 -37.73 4.91 -20.53
CA GLU A 233 -36.39 5.02 -19.94
C GLU A 233 -36.47 4.78 -18.44
N PHE A 234 -35.64 3.86 -17.95
CA PHE A 234 -35.52 3.52 -16.55
C PHE A 234 -34.10 3.86 -16.09
N VAL A 235 -33.98 4.70 -15.07
CA VAL A 235 -32.72 5.01 -14.43
C VAL A 235 -32.51 4.08 -13.25
N TYR A 236 -31.34 3.43 -13.17
CA TYR A 236 -31.00 2.56 -12.07
C TYR A 236 -29.55 2.73 -11.64
N ASN A 237 -29.28 2.48 -10.36
CA ASN A 237 -27.95 2.55 -9.78
C ASN A 237 -27.30 1.17 -9.77
N LYS A 238 -26.17 1.01 -10.47
CA LYS A 238 -25.37 -0.21 -10.46
C LYS A 238 -24.14 -0.02 -9.57
N LYS A 239 -24.02 -0.82 -8.51
CA LYS A 239 -22.77 -0.93 -7.75
C LYS A 239 -21.77 -1.78 -8.50
N THR A 240 -20.51 -1.35 -8.55
CA THR A 240 -19.43 -2.08 -9.23
C THR A 240 -18.92 -3.29 -8.44
N LEU A 241 -19.41 -3.50 -7.21
CA LEU A 241 -19.08 -4.68 -6.41
C LEU A 241 -19.58 -5.98 -7.06
N ARG A 242 -18.72 -7.01 -7.06
CA ARG A 242 -19.15 -8.38 -7.24
C ARG A 242 -20.02 -8.75 -6.03
N ASN A 243 -21.34 -8.71 -6.15
CA ASN A 243 -22.20 -9.67 -5.44
C ASN A 243 -23.66 -9.46 -5.80
N ASN A 244 -24.25 -10.52 -6.34
CA ASN A 244 -25.63 -10.99 -6.18
C ASN A 244 -26.71 -9.90 -6.07
N GLY A 245 -27.20 -9.50 -7.22
CA GLY A 245 -28.44 -8.77 -7.35
C GLY A 245 -28.25 -7.28 -7.59
N ASP A 246 -28.34 -6.89 -8.84
CA ASP A 246 -28.61 -5.49 -9.19
C ASP A 246 -29.97 -5.12 -8.57
N ASN A 247 -29.97 -4.27 -7.54
CA ASN A 247 -31.21 -3.68 -7.06
C ASN A 247 -31.65 -2.65 -8.10
N ILE A 248 -32.52 -3.08 -8.99
CA ILE A 248 -33.20 -2.18 -9.93
C ILE A 248 -34.24 -1.42 -9.11
N ILE A 249 -33.94 -0.18 -8.77
CA ILE A 249 -34.93 0.73 -8.21
C ILE A 249 -35.62 1.38 -9.39
N LEU A 250 -36.78 0.85 -9.75
CA LEU A 250 -37.66 1.52 -10.70
C LEU A 250 -38.15 2.82 -10.03
N LYS A 251 -37.58 3.96 -10.39
CA LYS A 251 -38.21 5.24 -10.12
C LYS A 251 -39.24 5.44 -11.21
N ASN A 252 -40.53 5.32 -10.85
CA ASN A 252 -41.60 5.76 -11.72
C ASN A 252 -41.36 7.25 -12.03
N ILE A 253 -41.22 7.56 -13.30
CA ILE A 253 -41.26 8.94 -13.84
C ILE A 253 -42.71 9.42 -13.79
#